data_cfe8167aabef578aec3244433f728e2e
#
_entry.id   cfe8167aabef578aec3244433f728e2e
#
_cell.length_a   1.000
_cell.length_b   1.000
_cell.length_c   1.000
_cell.angle_alpha   90.00
_cell.angle_beta   90.00
_cell.angle_gamma   90.00
#
_symmetry.space_group_name_H-M   'P 1'
#
loop_
_entity.id
_entity.type
_entity.pdbx_description
1 polymer ?
#
loop_
_entity_poly.entity_id
_entity_poly.type
_entity_poly.pdbx_seq_one_letter_code
_entity_poly.pdbx_strand_id
1 'polypeptide(L)'
;MIKKVLAVLTVAALAVLGLAACAPRPASTTFTVVATTTQVTEFTRTVVGDAGRVIGLLQPNQSAHSFDPSAAQMVALSQADALVINGAGLEPWVGDLISAAGFTGTVIDASAGITLVNDDPHVFTDPLQARQMVASIASGLSSLALTSPKVTDPSASAAAMEARAAIYEQKLTTLNQWALESFAQVPAAQRLLVTNHDAFTYFVDAYGITFIGSIIPSMDDNAEPSAAEIDRLVTEITSSGATAVFSEASISPKLAETISTEAGVAVYSGEDALYSDSLGAPGSAGETYILATVHNVTVLLNSWGYQPLPLPKELG
;
A
#
# COMPACT_ATOMS: atom_id res chain seq x y z
N MET A 1 -17.87 67.63 -0.61
CA MET A 1 -18.31 66.62 -1.59
C MET A 1 -17.22 65.54 -1.90
N ILE A 2 -15.96 65.92 -2.03
CA ILE A 2 -14.84 65.04 -2.40
C ILE A 2 -14.62 63.90 -1.40
N LYS A 3 -14.74 64.12 -0.09
CA LYS A 3 -14.56 63.05 0.95
C LYS A 3 -15.64 61.96 0.92
N LYS A 4 -16.87 62.26 0.46
CA LYS A 4 -17.95 61.27 0.34
C LYS A 4 -17.80 60.40 -0.91
N VAL A 5 -17.21 60.90 -1.98
CA VAL A 5 -16.96 60.16 -3.22
C VAL A 5 -15.79 59.16 -3.03
N LEU A 6 -14.76 59.54 -2.26
CA LEU A 6 -13.63 58.63 -1.96
C LEU A 6 -14.08 57.45 -1.10
N ALA A 7 -14.99 57.65 -0.15
CA ALA A 7 -15.49 56.57 0.71
C ALA A 7 -16.36 55.53 -0.05
N VAL A 8 -17.13 55.99 -1.06
CA VAL A 8 -17.95 55.09 -1.90
C VAL A 8 -17.09 54.27 -2.85
N LEU A 9 -15.99 54.85 -3.39
CA LEU A 9 -15.06 54.15 -4.26
C LEU A 9 -14.23 53.06 -3.49
N THR A 10 -13.88 53.30 -2.24
CA THR A 10 -13.15 52.29 -1.41
C THR A 10 -14.04 51.13 -1.02
N VAL A 11 -15.33 51.36 -0.72
CA VAL A 11 -16.27 50.26 -0.40
C VAL A 11 -16.58 49.40 -1.64
N ALA A 12 -16.70 50.03 -2.81
CA ALA A 12 -16.93 49.31 -4.08
C ALA A 12 -15.70 48.44 -4.47
N ALA A 13 -14.48 48.93 -4.24
CA ALA A 13 -13.25 48.17 -4.51
C ALA A 13 -13.08 46.94 -3.58
N LEU A 14 -13.47 47.08 -2.30
CA LEU A 14 -13.46 45.97 -1.34
C LEU A 14 -14.53 44.90 -1.64
N ALA A 15 -15.70 45.31 -2.16
CA ALA A 15 -16.77 44.39 -2.57
C ALA A 15 -16.40 43.55 -3.81
N VAL A 16 -15.62 44.10 -4.75
CA VAL A 16 -15.15 43.39 -5.95
C VAL A 16 -14.04 42.38 -5.61
N LEU A 17 -13.18 42.66 -4.63
CA LEU A 17 -12.18 41.72 -4.15
C LEU A 17 -12.80 40.53 -3.39
N GLY A 18 -13.93 40.70 -2.71
CA GLY A 18 -14.65 39.63 -2.01
C GLY A 18 -15.37 38.66 -2.94
N LEU A 19 -15.76 39.05 -4.14
CA LEU A 19 -16.45 38.21 -5.13
C LEU A 19 -15.48 37.29 -5.93
N ALA A 20 -14.19 37.62 -5.98
CA ALA A 20 -13.19 36.79 -6.65
C ALA A 20 -12.82 35.54 -5.87
N ALA A 21 -13.10 35.49 -4.56
CA ALA A 21 -12.81 34.34 -3.69
C ALA A 21 -13.78 33.14 -3.87
N CYS A 22 -14.94 33.37 -4.55
CA CYS A 22 -15.95 32.34 -4.81
C CYS A 22 -16.04 31.93 -6.30
N ALA A 23 -15.06 32.28 -7.12
CA ALA A 23 -15.02 31.76 -8.48
C ALA A 23 -14.79 30.25 -8.45
N PRO A 24 -15.63 29.43 -9.12
CA PRO A 24 -15.39 28.01 -9.22
C PRO A 24 -14.00 27.78 -9.83
N ARG A 25 -13.18 26.99 -9.12
CA ARG A 25 -11.85 26.65 -9.60
C ARG A 25 -12.00 25.93 -10.94
N PRO A 26 -11.22 26.28 -11.98
CA PRO A 26 -11.33 25.59 -13.26
C PRO A 26 -11.11 24.08 -13.03
N ALA A 27 -12.01 23.27 -13.59
CA ALA A 27 -11.88 21.81 -13.54
C ALA A 27 -10.54 21.40 -14.13
N SER A 28 -9.87 20.41 -13.50
CA SER A 28 -8.64 19.83 -14.04
C SER A 28 -8.89 19.30 -15.46
N THR A 29 -8.03 19.65 -16.40
CA THR A 29 -8.04 19.09 -17.76
C THR A 29 -7.25 17.81 -17.88
N THR A 30 -6.54 17.41 -16.82
CA THR A 30 -5.70 16.22 -16.77
C THR A 30 -6.49 15.08 -16.16
N PHE A 31 -6.45 13.91 -16.78
CA PHE A 31 -6.95 12.67 -16.20
C PHE A 31 -6.17 12.37 -14.91
N THR A 32 -6.86 12.43 -13.79
CA THR A 32 -6.22 12.35 -12.46
C THR A 32 -6.81 11.21 -11.65
N VAL A 33 -5.93 10.34 -11.17
CA VAL A 33 -6.27 9.20 -10.30
C VAL A 33 -5.64 9.43 -8.93
N VAL A 34 -6.42 9.27 -7.87
CA VAL A 34 -5.93 9.21 -6.49
C VAL A 34 -5.85 7.74 -6.10
N ALA A 35 -4.82 7.35 -5.39
CA ALA A 35 -4.64 5.99 -4.87
C ALA A 35 -4.32 6.03 -3.38
N THR A 36 -4.80 5.07 -2.61
CA THR A 36 -4.73 5.08 -1.15
C THR A 36 -3.37 4.66 -0.63
N THR A 37 -3.06 3.36 -0.67
CA THR A 37 -1.83 2.78 -0.13
C THR A 37 -0.64 2.98 -1.05
N THR A 38 0.55 2.74 -0.55
CA THR A 38 1.79 2.84 -1.35
C THR A 38 1.84 1.77 -2.45
N GLN A 39 1.41 0.54 -2.16
CA GLN A 39 1.31 -0.56 -3.13
C GLN A 39 0.32 -0.23 -4.25
N VAL A 40 -0.91 0.14 -3.87
CA VAL A 40 -1.95 0.51 -4.83
C VAL A 40 -1.54 1.73 -5.66
N THR A 41 -0.82 2.68 -5.05
CA THR A 41 -0.26 3.84 -5.74
C THR A 41 0.77 3.42 -6.81
N GLU A 42 1.66 2.48 -6.50
CA GLU A 42 2.63 1.97 -7.46
C GLU A 42 1.95 1.21 -8.60
N PHE A 43 1.03 0.30 -8.28
CA PHE A 43 0.26 -0.45 -9.28
C PHE A 43 -0.50 0.50 -10.21
N THR A 44 -1.15 1.51 -9.64
CA THR A 44 -1.88 2.53 -10.39
C THR A 44 -0.95 3.34 -11.30
N ARG A 45 0.22 3.77 -10.81
CA ARG A 45 1.23 4.47 -11.63
C ARG A 45 1.72 3.62 -12.78
N THR A 46 1.98 2.35 -12.53
CA THR A 46 2.40 1.38 -13.55
C THR A 46 1.34 1.25 -14.64
N VAL A 47 0.07 1.13 -14.29
CA VAL A 47 -1.04 1.02 -15.23
C VAL A 47 -1.26 2.32 -15.99
N VAL A 48 -1.39 3.46 -15.31
CA VAL A 48 -1.70 4.76 -15.92
C VAL A 48 -0.58 5.22 -16.86
N GLY A 49 0.69 5.08 -16.45
CA GLY A 49 1.84 5.59 -17.21
C GLY A 49 1.65 7.06 -17.58
N ASP A 50 1.86 7.41 -18.85
CA ASP A 50 1.77 8.79 -19.37
C ASP A 50 0.32 9.24 -19.68
N ALA A 51 -0.69 8.37 -19.52
CA ALA A 51 -2.07 8.70 -19.83
C ALA A 51 -2.74 9.65 -18.83
N GLY A 52 -2.14 9.85 -17.66
CA GLY A 52 -2.69 10.70 -16.62
C GLY A 52 -1.73 10.94 -15.46
N ARG A 53 -2.26 11.61 -14.42
CA ARG A 53 -1.54 11.89 -13.18
C ARG A 53 -2.03 10.97 -12.06
N VAL A 54 -1.12 10.36 -11.31
CA VAL A 54 -1.44 9.57 -10.13
C VAL A 54 -0.92 10.25 -8.87
N ILE A 55 -1.80 10.40 -7.88
CA ILE A 55 -1.52 11.00 -6.58
C ILE A 55 -1.73 9.92 -5.51
N GLY A 56 -0.66 9.52 -4.82
CA GLY A 56 -0.76 8.66 -3.65
C GLY A 56 -1.14 9.45 -2.40
N LEU A 57 -2.03 8.91 -1.59
CA LEU A 57 -2.43 9.51 -0.31
C LEU A 57 -1.40 9.18 0.77
N LEU A 58 -1.11 7.90 0.98
CA LEU A 58 -0.14 7.46 1.96
C LEU A 58 1.29 7.66 1.45
N GLN A 59 2.17 8.04 2.37
CA GLN A 59 3.61 8.14 2.15
C GLN A 59 4.28 6.85 2.62
N PRO A 60 5.52 6.56 2.16
CA PRO A 60 6.29 5.43 2.65
C PRO A 60 6.35 5.38 4.18
N ASN A 61 6.24 4.18 4.74
CA ASN A 61 6.26 3.87 6.16
C ASN A 61 5.08 4.47 6.96
N GLN A 62 3.96 4.78 6.31
CA GLN A 62 2.71 5.14 6.99
C GLN A 62 1.79 3.93 7.05
N SER A 63 1.04 3.81 8.16
CA SER A 63 0.02 2.79 8.34
C SER A 63 -1.12 2.95 7.32
N ALA A 64 -1.56 1.83 6.75
CA ALA A 64 -2.73 1.78 5.89
C ALA A 64 -4.05 1.81 6.69
N HIS A 65 -4.02 1.37 7.95
CA HIS A 65 -5.21 1.26 8.81
C HIS A 65 -5.62 2.60 9.42
N SER A 66 -4.69 3.55 9.53
CA SER A 66 -4.97 4.89 10.07
C SER A 66 -4.41 5.98 9.18
N PHE A 67 -5.26 6.93 8.82
CA PHE A 67 -4.87 8.03 7.94
C PHE A 67 -5.72 9.27 8.21
N ASP A 68 -5.05 10.42 8.34
CA ASP A 68 -5.67 11.74 8.44
C ASP A 68 -5.24 12.60 7.23
N PRO A 69 -6.15 12.84 6.27
CA PRO A 69 -5.80 13.51 5.03
C PRO A 69 -5.56 15.01 5.24
N SER A 70 -4.52 15.53 4.65
CA SER A 70 -4.28 16.97 4.57
C SER A 70 -5.32 17.67 3.68
N ALA A 71 -5.51 18.98 3.90
CA ALA A 71 -6.39 19.79 3.05
C ALA A 71 -6.02 19.73 1.55
N ALA A 72 -4.73 19.58 1.22
CA ALA A 72 -4.28 19.45 -0.17
C ALA A 72 -4.72 18.12 -0.78
N GLN A 73 -4.69 17.02 -0.02
CA GLN A 73 -5.16 15.71 -0.44
C GLN A 73 -6.66 15.67 -0.62
N MET A 74 -7.41 16.31 0.29
CA MET A 74 -8.86 16.50 0.15
C MET A 74 -9.23 17.23 -1.15
N VAL A 75 -8.52 18.32 -1.47
CA VAL A 75 -8.71 19.05 -2.73
C VAL A 75 -8.32 18.18 -3.94
N ALA A 76 -7.23 17.40 -3.84
CA ALA A 76 -6.82 16.52 -4.93
C ALA A 76 -7.89 15.45 -5.21
N LEU A 77 -8.43 14.83 -4.17
CA LEU A 77 -9.48 13.82 -4.29
C LEU A 77 -10.77 14.42 -4.86
N SER A 78 -11.21 15.60 -4.39
CA SER A 78 -12.44 16.24 -4.90
C SER A 78 -12.40 16.54 -6.41
N GLN A 79 -11.21 16.58 -7.01
CA GLN A 79 -11.00 16.89 -8.43
C GLN A 79 -10.56 15.67 -9.27
N ALA A 80 -10.39 14.52 -8.62
CA ALA A 80 -9.95 13.31 -9.28
C ALA A 80 -11.07 12.64 -10.10
N ASP A 81 -10.67 11.92 -11.14
CA ASP A 81 -11.57 11.12 -11.97
C ASP A 81 -11.81 9.74 -11.35
N ALA A 82 -10.82 9.21 -10.67
CA ALA A 82 -10.91 7.94 -9.97
C ALA A 82 -10.18 7.99 -8.61
N LEU A 83 -10.68 7.17 -7.68
CA LEU A 83 -10.01 6.76 -6.45
C LEU A 83 -9.78 5.25 -6.53
N VAL A 84 -8.53 4.83 -6.44
CA VAL A 84 -8.16 3.41 -6.35
C VAL A 84 -7.85 3.09 -4.90
N ILE A 85 -8.55 2.11 -4.35
CA ILE A 85 -8.39 1.65 -2.96
C ILE A 85 -7.83 0.23 -2.94
N ASN A 86 -7.18 -0.15 -1.85
CA ASN A 86 -6.83 -1.55 -1.63
C ASN A 86 -8.10 -2.41 -1.59
N GLY A 87 -9.09 -1.94 -0.85
CA GLY A 87 -10.31 -2.69 -0.59
C GLY A 87 -10.14 -3.70 0.54
N ALA A 88 -11.03 -4.70 0.58
CA ALA A 88 -11.06 -5.72 1.62
C ALA A 88 -11.13 -5.18 3.07
N GLY A 89 -11.45 -3.91 3.26
CA GLY A 89 -11.54 -3.27 4.59
C GLY A 89 -10.21 -2.76 5.16
N LEU A 90 -9.11 -2.77 4.40
CA LEU A 90 -7.80 -2.27 4.85
C LEU A 90 -7.84 -0.80 5.27
N GLU A 91 -8.64 0.00 4.56
CA GLU A 91 -8.76 1.45 4.76
C GLU A 91 -10.13 1.81 5.38
N PRO A 92 -10.33 1.66 6.69
CA PRO A 92 -11.62 1.95 7.32
C PRO A 92 -12.04 3.42 7.20
N TRP A 93 -11.07 4.32 6.98
CA TRP A 93 -11.25 5.77 6.86
C TRP A 93 -11.72 6.23 5.46
N VAL A 94 -11.70 5.36 4.43
CA VAL A 94 -11.93 5.77 3.03
C VAL A 94 -13.34 6.29 2.78
N GLY A 95 -14.35 5.72 3.44
CA GLY A 95 -15.75 6.16 3.31
C GLY A 95 -15.96 7.59 3.80
N ASP A 96 -15.37 7.92 4.94
CA ASP A 96 -15.41 9.27 5.51
C ASP A 96 -14.62 10.25 4.65
N LEU A 97 -13.47 9.85 4.13
CA LEU A 97 -12.67 10.63 3.20
C LEU A 97 -13.44 11.01 1.93
N ILE A 98 -14.11 10.03 1.28
CA ILE A 98 -14.93 10.24 0.08
C ILE A 98 -16.02 11.28 0.37
N SER A 99 -16.73 11.10 1.49
CA SER A 99 -17.83 11.98 1.90
C SER A 99 -17.34 13.39 2.20
N ALA A 100 -16.26 13.54 2.97
CA ALA A 100 -15.72 14.82 3.37
C ALA A 100 -15.08 15.60 2.21
N ALA A 101 -14.48 14.90 1.23
CA ALA A 101 -13.94 15.51 0.02
C ALA A 101 -15.03 15.89 -1.00
N GLY A 102 -16.25 15.38 -0.84
CA GLY A 102 -17.31 15.52 -1.86
C GLY A 102 -16.90 14.87 -3.19
N PHE A 103 -16.16 13.75 -3.11
CA PHE A 103 -15.70 13.02 -4.30
C PHE A 103 -16.88 12.37 -5.04
N THR A 104 -16.94 12.56 -6.34
CA THR A 104 -17.99 12.04 -7.23
C THR A 104 -17.47 11.21 -8.39
N GLY A 105 -16.17 10.96 -8.43
CA GLY A 105 -15.53 10.13 -9.44
C GLY A 105 -15.78 8.64 -9.24
N THR A 106 -15.04 7.81 -9.96
CA THR A 106 -15.15 6.36 -9.89
C THR A 106 -14.28 5.80 -8.78
N VAL A 107 -14.83 4.96 -7.90
CA VAL A 107 -14.05 4.16 -6.95
C VAL A 107 -13.71 2.82 -7.60
N ILE A 108 -12.43 2.46 -7.60
CA ILE A 108 -11.91 1.18 -8.10
C ILE A 108 -11.32 0.44 -6.90
N ASP A 109 -11.95 -0.67 -6.54
CA ASP A 109 -11.48 -1.59 -5.50
C ASP A 109 -10.50 -2.58 -6.13
N ALA A 110 -9.22 -2.50 -5.75
CA ALA A 110 -8.18 -3.34 -6.31
C ALA A 110 -8.34 -4.81 -5.90
N SER A 111 -8.88 -5.08 -4.70
CA SER A 111 -9.12 -6.45 -4.22
C SER A 111 -10.42 -7.09 -4.74
N ALA A 112 -11.17 -6.37 -5.58
CA ALA A 112 -12.44 -6.86 -6.09
C ALA A 112 -12.30 -8.24 -6.77
N GLY A 113 -13.09 -9.21 -6.31
CA GLY A 113 -13.08 -10.59 -6.84
C GLY A 113 -12.02 -11.51 -6.20
N ILE A 114 -11.18 -11.01 -5.30
CA ILE A 114 -10.28 -11.84 -4.49
C ILE A 114 -11.08 -12.48 -3.35
N THR A 115 -10.91 -13.79 -3.15
CA THR A 115 -11.50 -14.48 -2.01
C THR A 115 -10.67 -14.24 -0.76
N LEU A 116 -11.26 -13.62 0.25
CA LEU A 116 -10.55 -13.33 1.50
C LEU A 116 -10.46 -14.58 2.40
N VAL A 117 -9.33 -14.72 3.08
CA VAL A 117 -9.09 -15.70 4.14
C VAL A 117 -9.30 -14.99 5.47
N ASN A 118 -10.30 -15.43 6.25
CA ASN A 118 -10.64 -14.85 7.56
C ASN A 118 -10.83 -13.31 7.54
N ASP A 119 -11.36 -12.78 6.45
CA ASP A 119 -11.54 -11.33 6.21
C ASP A 119 -10.21 -10.52 6.25
N ASP A 120 -9.05 -11.18 6.08
CA ASP A 120 -7.75 -10.52 6.08
C ASP A 120 -7.60 -9.61 4.84
N PRO A 121 -7.35 -8.30 5.03
CA PRO A 121 -7.24 -7.34 3.94
C PRO A 121 -5.87 -7.31 3.25
N HIS A 122 -4.84 -8.00 3.77
CA HIS A 122 -3.46 -7.90 3.32
C HIS A 122 -3.18 -8.80 2.10
N VAL A 123 -4.13 -8.87 1.18
CA VAL A 123 -4.07 -9.71 -0.04
C VAL A 123 -2.83 -9.43 -0.88
N PHE A 124 -2.33 -8.21 -0.87
CA PHE A 124 -1.15 -7.79 -1.61
C PHE A 124 0.15 -8.47 -1.17
N THR A 125 0.19 -9.12 -0.01
CA THR A 125 1.40 -9.82 0.45
C THR A 125 1.74 -11.06 -0.37
N ASP A 126 0.75 -11.66 -1.07
CA ASP A 126 0.98 -12.69 -2.09
C ASP A 126 1.10 -12.04 -3.49
N PRO A 127 2.23 -12.19 -4.20
CA PRO A 127 2.40 -11.67 -5.57
C PRO A 127 1.35 -12.13 -6.57
N LEU A 128 0.72 -13.30 -6.40
CA LEU A 128 -0.36 -13.75 -7.28
C LEU A 128 -1.68 -13.02 -6.99
N GLN A 129 -1.94 -12.66 -5.74
CA GLN A 129 -3.07 -11.79 -5.41
C GLN A 129 -2.80 -10.35 -5.86
N ALA A 130 -1.57 -9.84 -5.65
CA ALA A 130 -1.16 -8.53 -6.18
C ALA A 130 -1.32 -8.44 -7.71
N ARG A 131 -1.06 -9.53 -8.44
CA ARG A 131 -1.34 -9.63 -9.87
C ARG A 131 -2.83 -9.43 -10.19
N GLN A 132 -3.74 -10.02 -9.40
CA GLN A 132 -5.17 -9.81 -9.57
C GLN A 132 -5.56 -8.36 -9.28
N MET A 133 -4.94 -7.73 -8.26
CA MET A 133 -5.15 -6.31 -7.97
C MET A 133 -4.75 -5.43 -9.16
N VAL A 134 -3.60 -5.69 -9.78
CA VAL A 134 -3.14 -4.96 -10.98
C VAL A 134 -4.13 -5.12 -12.14
N ALA A 135 -4.66 -6.33 -12.38
CA ALA A 135 -5.67 -6.59 -13.39
C ALA A 135 -6.98 -5.84 -13.11
N SER A 136 -7.46 -5.81 -11.85
CA SER A 136 -8.64 -5.06 -11.43
C SER A 136 -8.47 -3.55 -11.66
N ILE A 137 -7.32 -3.00 -11.29
CA ILE A 137 -6.96 -1.59 -11.51
C ILE A 137 -6.95 -1.28 -13.02
N ALA A 138 -6.31 -2.12 -13.82
CA ALA A 138 -6.24 -1.92 -15.27
C ALA A 138 -7.61 -1.94 -15.92
N SER A 139 -8.45 -2.91 -15.58
CA SER A 139 -9.82 -3.01 -16.10
C SER A 139 -10.67 -1.79 -15.76
N GLY A 140 -10.61 -1.32 -14.50
CA GLY A 140 -11.34 -0.14 -14.06
C GLY A 140 -10.85 1.15 -14.74
N LEU A 141 -9.55 1.36 -14.81
CA LEU A 141 -8.96 2.58 -15.38
C LEU A 141 -9.06 2.61 -16.89
N SER A 142 -8.85 1.49 -17.60
CA SER A 142 -9.02 1.43 -19.06
C SER A 142 -10.46 1.71 -19.47
N SER A 143 -11.44 1.16 -18.75
CA SER A 143 -12.86 1.43 -18.98
C SER A 143 -13.20 2.91 -18.75
N LEU A 144 -12.65 3.53 -17.71
CA LEU A 144 -12.85 4.95 -17.45
C LEU A 144 -12.17 5.83 -18.49
N ALA A 145 -10.97 5.47 -18.95
CA ALA A 145 -10.23 6.19 -19.98
C ALA A 145 -10.99 6.27 -21.31
N LEU A 146 -11.71 5.21 -21.68
CA LEU A 146 -12.52 5.15 -22.91
C LEU A 146 -13.64 6.19 -22.95
N THR A 147 -14.12 6.65 -21.81
CA THR A 147 -15.25 7.60 -21.68
C THR A 147 -14.85 8.97 -21.18
N SER A 148 -13.60 9.13 -20.72
CA SER A 148 -13.13 10.38 -20.15
C SER A 148 -12.80 11.44 -21.20
N PRO A 149 -13.41 12.63 -21.15
CA PRO A 149 -13.06 13.74 -22.06
C PRO A 149 -11.67 14.33 -21.79
N LYS A 150 -10.99 13.91 -20.72
CA LYS A 150 -9.64 14.36 -20.34
C LYS A 150 -8.53 13.51 -20.97
N VAL A 151 -8.88 12.38 -21.61
CA VAL A 151 -7.94 11.47 -22.27
C VAL A 151 -7.91 11.80 -23.78
N THR A 152 -6.73 12.13 -24.31
CA THR A 152 -6.59 12.63 -25.68
C THR A 152 -6.90 11.58 -26.75
N ASP A 153 -6.47 10.34 -26.53
CA ASP A 153 -6.77 9.18 -27.38
C ASP A 153 -7.27 8.04 -26.48
N PRO A 154 -8.59 7.98 -26.23
CA PRO A 154 -9.18 7.03 -25.31
C PRO A 154 -8.82 5.57 -25.64
N SER A 155 -8.91 5.16 -26.89
CA SER A 155 -8.67 3.77 -27.30
C SER A 155 -7.20 3.38 -27.17
N ALA A 156 -6.29 4.22 -27.63
CA ALA A 156 -4.86 3.96 -27.48
C ALA A 156 -4.42 3.99 -26.01
N SER A 157 -4.96 4.91 -25.22
CA SER A 157 -4.65 5.00 -23.78
C SER A 157 -5.13 3.77 -23.02
N ALA A 158 -6.37 3.32 -23.27
CA ALA A 158 -6.90 2.11 -22.65
C ALA A 158 -6.07 0.87 -23.04
N ALA A 159 -5.77 0.69 -24.33
CA ALA A 159 -4.92 -0.41 -24.77
C ALA A 159 -3.51 -0.37 -24.16
N ALA A 160 -2.94 0.82 -23.98
CA ALA A 160 -1.63 0.98 -23.37
C ALA A 160 -1.66 0.67 -21.86
N MET A 161 -2.75 1.00 -21.13
CA MET A 161 -2.95 0.62 -19.73
C MET A 161 -2.98 -0.91 -19.57
N GLU A 162 -3.78 -1.61 -20.38
CA GLU A 162 -3.86 -3.06 -20.37
C GLU A 162 -2.50 -3.72 -20.70
N ALA A 163 -1.78 -3.19 -21.70
CA ALA A 163 -0.46 -3.71 -22.07
C ALA A 163 0.58 -3.55 -20.94
N ARG A 164 0.59 -2.41 -20.24
CA ARG A 164 1.49 -2.20 -19.09
C ARG A 164 1.13 -3.11 -17.94
N ALA A 165 -0.16 -3.29 -17.66
CA ALA A 165 -0.63 -4.23 -16.65
C ALA A 165 -0.15 -5.65 -16.95
N ALA A 166 -0.36 -6.14 -18.17
CA ALA A 166 0.06 -7.48 -18.58
C ALA A 166 1.59 -7.72 -18.42
N ILE A 167 2.40 -6.70 -18.72
CA ILE A 167 3.86 -6.77 -18.49
C ILE A 167 4.17 -6.88 -16.99
N TYR A 168 3.51 -6.09 -16.18
CA TYR A 168 3.74 -6.09 -14.71
C TYR A 168 3.22 -7.39 -14.08
N GLU A 169 2.08 -7.89 -14.49
CA GLU A 169 1.53 -9.17 -14.06
C GLU A 169 2.47 -10.35 -14.36
N GLN A 170 3.16 -10.31 -15.51
CA GLN A 170 4.18 -11.30 -15.84
C GLN A 170 5.38 -11.21 -14.87
N LYS A 171 5.81 -10.00 -14.51
CA LYS A 171 6.86 -9.80 -13.49
C LYS A 171 6.43 -10.36 -12.14
N LEU A 172 5.18 -10.11 -11.70
CA LEU A 172 4.66 -10.66 -10.45
C LEU A 172 4.59 -12.19 -10.46
N THR A 173 4.25 -12.79 -11.59
CA THR A 173 4.31 -14.24 -11.77
C THR A 173 5.75 -14.78 -11.63
N THR A 174 6.72 -14.11 -12.26
CA THR A 174 8.14 -14.47 -12.16
C THR A 174 8.66 -14.29 -10.73
N LEU A 175 8.24 -13.20 -10.04
CA LEU A 175 8.57 -12.94 -8.64
C LEU A 175 8.08 -14.05 -7.71
N ASN A 176 6.81 -14.46 -7.88
CA ASN A 176 6.24 -15.56 -7.10
C ASN A 176 7.00 -16.86 -7.31
N GLN A 177 7.33 -17.21 -8.56
CA GLN A 177 8.07 -18.43 -8.86
C GLN A 177 9.47 -18.40 -8.23
N TRP A 178 10.18 -17.28 -8.33
CA TRP A 178 11.49 -17.11 -7.70
C TRP A 178 11.42 -17.26 -6.17
N ALA A 179 10.40 -16.69 -5.53
CA ALA A 179 10.20 -16.80 -4.10
C ALA A 179 9.90 -18.25 -3.68
N LEU A 180 9.00 -18.95 -4.40
CA LEU A 180 8.69 -20.35 -4.18
C LEU A 180 9.93 -21.23 -4.25
N GLU A 181 10.74 -21.09 -5.29
CA GLU A 181 11.96 -21.88 -5.49
C GLU A 181 13.03 -21.54 -4.43
N SER A 182 13.12 -20.27 -4.04
CA SER A 182 14.05 -19.83 -3.00
C SER A 182 13.68 -20.42 -1.63
N PHE A 183 12.42 -20.37 -1.23
CA PHE A 183 11.94 -20.97 0.00
C PHE A 183 11.99 -22.51 -0.01
N ALA A 184 11.86 -23.15 -1.18
CA ALA A 184 11.95 -24.61 -1.29
C ALA A 184 13.29 -25.20 -0.85
N GLN A 185 14.35 -24.39 -0.76
CA GLN A 185 15.65 -24.78 -0.23
C GLN A 185 15.64 -25.03 1.30
N VAL A 186 14.67 -24.43 2.01
CA VAL A 186 14.55 -24.52 3.46
C VAL A 186 13.59 -25.65 3.83
N PRO A 187 13.97 -26.59 4.74
CA PRO A 187 13.02 -27.58 5.26
C PRO A 187 11.78 -26.92 5.86
N ALA A 188 10.59 -27.43 5.59
CA ALA A 188 9.33 -26.80 6.02
C ALA A 188 9.27 -26.53 7.54
N ALA A 189 9.82 -27.44 8.36
CA ALA A 189 9.88 -27.30 9.81
C ALA A 189 10.77 -26.13 10.31
N GLN A 190 11.58 -25.54 9.44
CA GLN A 190 12.45 -24.39 9.77
C GLN A 190 11.87 -23.06 9.27
N ARG A 191 10.83 -23.09 8.44
CA ARG A 191 10.18 -21.88 7.92
C ARG A 191 9.20 -21.33 8.96
N LEU A 192 9.73 -20.67 9.99
CA LEU A 192 8.95 -20.13 11.11
C LEU A 192 8.97 -18.61 11.08
N LEU A 193 7.80 -17.98 11.24
CA LEU A 193 7.64 -16.54 11.16
C LEU A 193 6.95 -15.98 12.42
N VAL A 194 7.54 -14.92 12.99
CA VAL A 194 6.97 -14.07 14.06
C VAL A 194 7.07 -12.62 13.61
N THR A 195 5.95 -11.89 13.57
CA THR A 195 5.88 -10.52 13.03
C THR A 195 5.40 -9.49 14.07
N ASN A 196 5.36 -8.20 13.69
CA ASN A 196 4.77 -7.17 14.53
C ASN A 196 3.25 -7.31 14.60
N HIS A 197 2.56 -7.39 13.46
CA HIS A 197 1.11 -7.58 13.43
C HIS A 197 0.72 -8.71 12.45
N ASP A 198 -0.56 -9.08 12.43
CA ASP A 198 -1.06 -10.20 11.63
C ASP A 198 -1.41 -9.76 10.20
N ALA A 199 -0.38 -9.59 9.37
CA ALA A 199 -0.50 -9.11 8.00
C ALA A 199 -0.02 -10.10 6.93
N PHE A 200 0.50 -11.26 7.31
CA PHE A 200 1.22 -12.13 6.38
C PHE A 200 0.48 -13.42 6.01
N THR A 201 -0.84 -13.52 6.26
CA THR A 201 -1.63 -14.74 6.00
C THR A 201 -1.40 -15.27 4.58
N TYR A 202 -1.58 -14.43 3.57
CA TYR A 202 -1.44 -14.88 2.17
C TYR A 202 0.00 -15.22 1.79
N PHE A 203 0.97 -14.50 2.36
CA PHE A 203 2.39 -14.79 2.15
C PHE A 203 2.80 -16.13 2.75
N VAL A 204 2.42 -16.40 4.00
CA VAL A 204 2.77 -17.67 4.66
C VAL A 204 2.10 -18.86 3.98
N ASP A 205 0.85 -18.70 3.55
CA ASP A 205 0.12 -19.74 2.81
C ASP A 205 0.77 -20.02 1.44
N ALA A 206 1.15 -18.95 0.69
CA ALA A 206 1.77 -19.10 -0.62
C ALA A 206 3.10 -19.85 -0.58
N TYR A 207 3.88 -19.68 0.50
CA TYR A 207 5.25 -20.22 0.58
C TYR A 207 5.44 -21.34 1.60
N GLY A 208 4.37 -21.83 2.20
CA GLY A 208 4.42 -22.92 3.18
C GLY A 208 5.28 -22.57 4.39
N ILE A 209 5.11 -21.35 4.90
CA ILE A 209 5.74 -20.83 6.11
C ILE A 209 4.77 -21.07 7.28
N THR A 210 5.30 -21.47 8.42
CA THR A 210 4.49 -21.62 9.64
C THR A 210 4.49 -20.29 10.41
N PHE A 211 3.33 -19.67 10.49
CA PHE A 211 3.12 -18.50 11.33
C PHE A 211 3.03 -18.92 12.79
N ILE A 212 3.92 -18.41 13.63
CA ILE A 212 3.97 -18.70 15.07
C ILE A 212 3.08 -17.73 15.83
N GLY A 213 3.08 -16.45 15.43
CA GLY A 213 2.28 -15.40 16.01
C GLY A 213 2.79 -14.02 15.67
N SER A 214 2.03 -13.03 16.09
CA SER A 214 2.37 -11.62 15.98
C SER A 214 2.36 -10.96 17.35
N ILE A 215 3.17 -9.91 17.50
CA ILE A 215 3.27 -9.10 18.72
C ILE A 215 1.93 -8.43 19.01
N ILE A 216 1.33 -7.84 17.98
CA ILE A 216 -0.02 -7.31 17.96
C ILE A 216 -0.90 -8.40 17.34
N PRO A 217 -1.69 -9.14 18.12
CA PRO A 217 -2.50 -10.25 17.59
C PRO A 217 -3.77 -9.71 16.91
N SER A 218 -3.58 -8.86 15.93
CA SER A 218 -4.62 -8.14 15.19
C SER A 218 -4.15 -7.86 13.78
N MET A 219 -5.08 -7.81 12.84
CA MET A 219 -4.88 -7.31 11.47
C MET A 219 -4.80 -5.77 11.43
N ASP A 220 -5.17 -5.08 12.52
CA ASP A 220 -5.02 -3.63 12.67
C ASP A 220 -3.76 -3.34 13.50
N ASP A 221 -2.80 -2.64 12.90
CA ASP A 221 -1.50 -2.30 13.49
C ASP A 221 -1.59 -1.26 14.64
N ASN A 222 -2.77 -0.65 14.83
CA ASN A 222 -3.03 0.28 15.94
C ASN A 222 -3.50 -0.41 17.22
N ALA A 223 -3.74 -1.71 17.20
CA ALA A 223 -4.11 -2.45 18.40
C ALA A 223 -2.92 -2.57 19.35
N GLU A 224 -3.19 -2.58 20.66
CA GLU A 224 -2.17 -2.74 21.69
C GLU A 224 -2.26 -4.15 22.30
N PRO A 225 -1.16 -4.93 22.32
CA PRO A 225 -1.17 -6.25 22.97
C PRO A 225 -1.24 -6.12 24.48
N SER A 226 -1.98 -7.03 25.11
CA SER A 226 -1.96 -7.17 26.55
C SER A 226 -0.68 -7.90 27.04
N ALA A 227 -0.32 -7.74 28.31
CA ALA A 227 0.82 -8.45 28.91
C ALA A 227 0.68 -9.97 28.78
N ALA A 228 -0.55 -10.50 28.92
CA ALA A 228 -0.80 -11.95 28.79
C ALA A 228 -0.59 -12.47 27.34
N GLU A 229 -0.87 -11.64 26.34
CA GLU A 229 -0.59 -11.98 24.93
C GLU A 229 0.91 -11.97 24.65
N ILE A 230 1.64 -11.01 25.20
CA ILE A 230 3.10 -10.96 25.13
C ILE A 230 3.72 -12.20 25.78
N ASP A 231 3.35 -12.55 27.01
CA ASP A 231 3.86 -13.73 27.72
C ASP A 231 3.58 -15.02 26.94
N ARG A 232 2.38 -15.12 26.35
CA ARG A 232 2.02 -16.26 25.49
C ARG A 232 2.92 -16.33 24.26
N LEU A 233 3.11 -15.22 23.55
CA LEU A 233 3.95 -15.17 22.35
C LEU A 233 5.40 -15.57 22.68
N VAL A 234 5.99 -15.07 23.75
CA VAL A 234 7.34 -15.46 24.21
C VAL A 234 7.43 -16.97 24.45
N THR A 235 6.38 -17.55 25.05
CA THR A 235 6.29 -19.02 25.22
C THR A 235 6.20 -19.76 23.90
N GLU A 236 5.40 -19.28 22.95
CA GLU A 236 5.25 -19.86 21.61
C GLU A 236 6.56 -19.78 20.81
N ILE A 237 7.25 -18.64 20.83
CA ILE A 237 8.58 -18.48 20.21
C ILE A 237 9.57 -19.50 20.75
N THR A 238 9.71 -19.60 22.07
CA THR A 238 10.68 -20.49 22.71
C THR A 238 10.36 -21.97 22.49
N SER A 239 9.08 -22.34 22.45
CA SER A 239 8.65 -23.73 22.27
C SER A 239 8.65 -24.20 20.81
N SER A 240 8.43 -23.28 19.85
CA SER A 240 8.41 -23.60 18.42
C SER A 240 9.79 -23.82 17.81
N GLY A 241 10.84 -23.26 18.42
CA GLY A 241 12.18 -23.21 17.86
C GLY A 241 12.38 -22.08 16.84
N ALA A 242 11.49 -21.09 16.82
CA ALA A 242 11.70 -19.87 16.03
C ALA A 242 12.99 -19.18 16.47
N THR A 243 13.77 -18.72 15.49
CA THR A 243 15.11 -18.14 15.72
C THR A 243 15.11 -16.62 15.70
N ALA A 244 14.01 -16.01 15.26
CA ALA A 244 13.94 -14.57 15.09
C ALA A 244 12.52 -14.03 15.24
N VAL A 245 12.44 -12.74 15.62
CA VAL A 245 11.27 -11.87 15.54
C VAL A 245 11.53 -10.80 14.47
N PHE A 246 10.56 -10.53 13.62
CA PHE A 246 10.67 -9.55 12.55
C PHE A 246 9.83 -8.32 12.87
N SER A 247 10.49 -7.15 12.89
CA SER A 247 9.82 -5.86 12.87
C SER A 247 9.30 -5.54 11.47
N GLU A 248 8.37 -4.62 11.39
CA GLU A 248 7.83 -4.11 10.13
C GLU A 248 8.19 -2.64 9.92
N ALA A 249 8.44 -2.24 8.67
CA ALA A 249 8.97 -0.92 8.35
C ALA A 249 8.03 0.25 8.73
N SER A 250 6.71 0.01 8.80
CA SER A 250 5.69 0.98 9.20
C SER A 250 5.45 1.04 10.72
N ILE A 251 5.99 0.09 11.50
CA ILE A 251 5.71 -0.06 12.93
C ILE A 251 6.99 0.15 13.77
N SER A 252 6.85 0.71 14.97
CA SER A 252 7.99 0.90 15.88
C SER A 252 8.62 -0.44 16.27
N PRO A 253 9.95 -0.61 16.15
CA PRO A 253 10.63 -1.86 16.45
C PRO A 253 10.75 -2.16 17.96
N LYS A 254 10.46 -1.21 18.84
CA LYS A 254 10.77 -1.30 20.29
C LYS A 254 10.19 -2.54 20.95
N LEU A 255 8.96 -2.90 20.60
CA LEU A 255 8.29 -4.05 21.20
C LEU A 255 8.87 -5.37 20.65
N ALA A 256 9.22 -5.42 19.38
CA ALA A 256 9.92 -6.55 18.77
C ALA A 256 11.30 -6.79 19.41
N GLU A 257 12.05 -5.71 19.67
CA GLU A 257 13.34 -5.75 20.36
C GLU A 257 13.20 -6.27 21.80
N THR A 258 12.14 -5.87 22.52
CA THR A 258 11.86 -6.35 23.88
C THR A 258 11.55 -7.83 23.87
N ILE A 259 10.61 -8.27 23.04
CA ILE A 259 10.16 -9.66 22.95
C ILE A 259 11.30 -10.58 22.50
N SER A 260 12.10 -10.17 21.52
CA SER A 260 13.26 -10.94 21.08
C SER A 260 14.27 -11.16 22.21
N THR A 261 14.49 -10.14 23.03
CA THR A 261 15.35 -10.23 24.22
C THR A 261 14.80 -11.22 25.25
N GLU A 262 13.49 -11.15 25.55
CA GLU A 262 12.84 -12.05 26.51
C GLU A 262 12.80 -13.51 26.03
N ALA A 263 12.57 -13.71 24.72
CA ALA A 263 12.57 -15.05 24.10
C ALA A 263 13.97 -15.60 23.83
N GLY A 264 15.02 -14.75 23.90
CA GLY A 264 16.40 -15.16 23.63
C GLY A 264 16.68 -15.46 22.16
N VAL A 265 16.00 -14.76 21.23
CA VAL A 265 16.12 -14.93 19.78
C VAL A 265 16.60 -13.63 19.10
N ALA A 266 16.97 -13.72 17.81
CA ALA A 266 17.36 -12.54 17.04
C ALA A 266 16.16 -11.61 16.76
N VAL A 267 16.45 -10.32 16.52
CA VAL A 267 15.47 -9.37 15.98
C VAL A 267 15.95 -8.82 14.65
N TYR A 268 15.05 -8.81 13.65
CA TYR A 268 15.27 -8.17 12.36
C TYR A 268 14.46 -6.87 12.34
N SER A 269 15.15 -5.73 12.32
CA SER A 269 14.56 -4.39 12.41
C SER A 269 15.39 -3.37 11.65
N GLY A 270 14.92 -2.13 11.54
CA GLY A 270 15.60 -1.08 10.80
C GLY A 270 15.72 -1.40 9.32
N GLU A 271 16.93 -1.55 8.79
CA GLU A 271 17.17 -1.90 7.39
C GLU A 271 16.74 -3.34 7.05
N ASP A 272 16.66 -4.22 8.03
CA ASP A 272 16.21 -5.61 7.90
C ASP A 272 14.73 -5.79 8.29
N ALA A 273 13.97 -4.71 8.53
CA ALA A 273 12.53 -4.78 8.79
C ALA A 273 11.78 -5.28 7.56
N LEU A 274 10.71 -6.06 7.76
CA LEU A 274 9.86 -6.51 6.67
C LEU A 274 8.97 -5.36 6.16
N TYR A 275 8.68 -5.37 4.88
CA TYR A 275 7.68 -4.51 4.27
C TYR A 275 6.35 -5.26 4.24
N SER A 276 5.35 -4.70 4.92
CA SER A 276 3.96 -5.15 4.96
C SER A 276 3.04 -4.06 4.38
N ASP A 277 2.36 -3.29 5.23
CA ASP A 277 1.35 -2.29 4.86
C ASP A 277 1.88 -1.10 4.07
N SER A 278 3.18 -0.93 4.03
CA SER A 278 3.81 0.17 3.31
C SER A 278 5.03 -0.27 2.52
N LEU A 279 5.18 0.30 1.33
CA LEU A 279 6.46 0.30 0.62
C LEU A 279 7.43 1.28 1.29
N GLY A 280 8.71 1.09 1.02
CA GLY A 280 9.79 1.93 1.53
C GLY A 280 9.96 3.25 0.77
N ALA A 281 10.75 4.15 1.35
CA ALA A 281 11.12 5.41 0.73
C ALA A 281 11.96 5.19 -0.55
N PRO A 282 11.98 6.15 -1.48
CA PRO A 282 12.87 6.10 -2.64
C PRO A 282 14.33 5.84 -2.26
N GLY A 283 14.97 4.88 -2.92
CA GLY A 283 16.34 4.44 -2.64
C GLY A 283 16.47 3.40 -1.52
N SER A 284 15.37 3.02 -0.85
CA SER A 284 15.37 1.90 0.10
C SER A 284 15.22 0.54 -0.59
N ALA A 285 15.48 -0.53 0.15
CA ALA A 285 15.31 -1.90 -0.34
C ALA A 285 13.85 -2.26 -0.68
N GLY A 286 12.89 -1.49 -0.21
CA GLY A 286 11.45 -1.69 -0.47
C GLY A 286 10.79 -0.57 -1.24
N GLU A 287 11.51 0.22 -2.04
CA GLU A 287 10.93 1.38 -2.76
C GLU A 287 9.87 0.99 -3.80
N THR A 288 9.88 -0.26 -4.29
CA THR A 288 8.86 -0.82 -5.16
C THR A 288 8.32 -2.13 -4.58
N TYR A 289 7.14 -2.54 -5.01
CA TYR A 289 6.52 -3.80 -4.57
C TYR A 289 7.43 -5.02 -4.84
N ILE A 290 8.03 -5.08 -6.03
CA ILE A 290 8.96 -6.16 -6.40
C ILE A 290 10.16 -6.16 -5.46
N LEU A 291 10.79 -5.00 -5.23
CA LEU A 291 11.95 -4.89 -4.35
C LEU A 291 11.60 -5.20 -2.89
N ALA A 292 10.45 -4.73 -2.40
CA ALA A 292 9.95 -5.05 -1.06
C ALA A 292 9.77 -6.56 -0.86
N THR A 293 9.18 -7.25 -1.84
CA THR A 293 9.02 -8.71 -1.78
C THR A 293 10.38 -9.43 -1.85
N VAL A 294 11.28 -8.99 -2.72
CA VAL A 294 12.66 -9.53 -2.80
C VAL A 294 13.40 -9.34 -1.48
N HIS A 295 13.26 -8.18 -0.86
CA HIS A 295 13.83 -7.91 0.45
C HIS A 295 13.26 -8.84 1.52
N ASN A 296 11.94 -8.96 1.62
CA ASN A 296 11.28 -9.84 2.59
C ASN A 296 11.75 -11.29 2.45
N VAL A 297 11.76 -11.83 1.23
CA VAL A 297 12.26 -13.19 0.94
C VAL A 297 13.71 -13.33 1.37
N THR A 298 14.56 -12.34 1.09
CA THR A 298 15.99 -12.37 1.41
C THR A 298 16.22 -12.35 2.93
N VAL A 299 15.53 -11.45 3.64
CA VAL A 299 15.64 -11.31 5.10
C VAL A 299 15.19 -12.60 5.80
N LEU A 300 14.06 -13.17 5.38
CA LEU A 300 13.57 -14.42 5.95
C LEU A 300 14.54 -15.59 5.71
N LEU A 301 15.03 -15.78 4.49
CA LEU A 301 16.00 -16.82 4.17
C LEU A 301 17.29 -16.66 4.98
N ASN A 302 17.83 -15.44 5.06
CA ASN A 302 19.03 -15.15 5.86
C ASN A 302 18.83 -15.53 7.33
N SER A 303 17.65 -15.24 7.90
CA SER A 303 17.34 -15.57 9.29
C SER A 303 17.33 -17.08 9.57
N TRP A 304 17.03 -17.88 8.56
CA TRP A 304 17.04 -19.34 8.62
C TRP A 304 18.40 -19.95 8.17
N GLY A 305 19.41 -19.11 7.82
CA GLY A 305 20.73 -19.54 7.41
C GLY A 305 20.86 -19.94 5.94
N TYR A 306 19.94 -19.50 5.09
CA TYR A 306 19.91 -19.75 3.66
C TYR A 306 20.09 -18.44 2.86
N GLN A 307 20.37 -18.58 1.57
CA GLN A 307 20.44 -17.45 0.63
C GLN A 307 19.38 -17.64 -0.45
N PRO A 308 18.75 -16.54 -0.94
CA PRO A 308 17.84 -16.64 -2.07
C PRO A 308 18.57 -17.12 -3.34
N LEU A 309 17.83 -17.72 -4.24
CA LEU A 309 18.33 -18.00 -5.59
C LEU A 309 18.68 -16.69 -6.32
N PRO A 310 19.54 -16.72 -7.35
CA PRO A 310 19.81 -15.54 -8.17
C PRO A 310 18.51 -14.93 -8.69
N LEU A 311 18.38 -13.60 -8.53
CA LEU A 311 17.20 -12.89 -8.98
C LEU A 311 17.10 -12.93 -10.51
N PRO A 312 15.95 -13.29 -11.09
CA PRO A 312 15.70 -13.20 -12.52
C PRO A 312 15.93 -11.78 -13.06
N LYS A 313 16.56 -11.66 -14.24
CA LYS A 313 16.95 -10.37 -14.81
C LYS A 313 15.75 -9.44 -15.07
N GLU A 314 14.58 -10.03 -15.27
CA GLU A 314 13.33 -9.33 -15.53
C GLU A 314 12.82 -8.56 -14.30
N LEU A 315 13.33 -8.89 -13.12
CA LEU A 315 12.96 -8.31 -11.83
C LEU A 315 13.95 -7.26 -11.31
N GLY A 316 15.16 -7.20 -11.88
CA GLY A 316 16.24 -6.30 -11.48
C GLY A 316 16.40 -5.09 -12.37
#